data_605b3377889ef0c35712f6e8de3dacf0
#
_entry.id   605b3377889ef0c35712f6e8de3dacf0
#
_cell.length_a   1.000
_cell.length_b   1.000
_cell.length_c   1.000
_cell.angle_alpha   90.00
_cell.angle_beta   90.00
_cell.angle_gamma   90.00
#
_symmetry.space_group_name_H-M   'P 1'
#
loop_
_entity.id
_entity.type
_entity.pdbx_description
1 polymer ?
#
loop_
_entity_poly.entity_id
_entity_poly.type
_entity_poly.pdbx_seq_one_letter_code
_entity_poly.pdbx_strand_id
1 'polypeptide(L)'
;MRKEIVSIAALLLTLAVAVAFGVANLRMAEPATAVEPEPEVVAEEPASVEASVIDGKPVDQFFADTCGGCHGPTREGGTGPALIPGRLTEPPDFYARTIAEGRPGTIMPAWSSMLSEDEIDVLVNYILSEPSAASVKWEFEDVAASREVLVEEADLPDAPTHSGNIDNLMLITEREARSIAVVDGDTHKLLGHIEASYRAHGYVFDPTNPRWAFNLGRDGWLFKIDLYSLQAVMKVRVGQDARGLAISDDGKYLIAGNYLPHTAVILDAHTLEPLKVIHTEGVDPDGNFVQSRVCIVSDVSAELVGPYFIIALKEAGQMWRIDYSDPSFPIDKIENVGRILHDGFLNLDNTRFYIASQTDNWMTVIDVVNWEIIEKIPTGDTPHPGSGAVWEANGTSYGATVHAGEGKITVWDLNTNEIVAEIPTSGPGLFIRSTHHSPYVWADAMFAETPNEITVFDGRTFEVVKRITDGTLTLHPEFTADGSAVYVSDWEEDVVRVYDAETFELLTTIEGIQDPTGIFNSSRRSELLGH
;
A
#
# COMPACT_ATOMS: atom_id res chain seq x y z
N MET A 1 -55.43 -9.16 46.65
CA MET A 1 -54.83 -10.19 47.53
C MET A 1 -54.33 -11.48 46.81
N ARG A 2 -54.74 -11.82 45.58
CA ARG A 2 -54.21 -13.03 44.89
C ARG A 2 -52.96 -12.80 44.02
N LYS A 3 -52.62 -11.57 43.71
CA LYS A 3 -51.43 -11.26 42.89
C LYS A 3 -50.14 -11.06 43.69
N GLU A 4 -50.25 -10.67 44.95
CA GLU A 4 -49.07 -10.47 45.82
C GLU A 4 -48.49 -11.76 46.39
N ILE A 5 -49.34 -12.80 46.55
CA ILE A 5 -48.91 -14.11 47.09
C ILE A 5 -48.05 -14.88 46.05
N VAL A 6 -48.29 -14.68 44.76
CA VAL A 6 -47.50 -15.33 43.68
C VAL A 6 -46.10 -14.72 43.56
N SER A 7 -45.94 -13.42 43.81
CA SER A 7 -44.64 -12.75 43.75
C SER A 7 -43.71 -13.13 44.90
N ILE A 8 -44.25 -13.37 46.10
CA ILE A 8 -43.48 -13.79 47.30
C ILE A 8 -43.01 -15.25 47.15
N ALA A 9 -43.85 -16.12 46.59
CA ALA A 9 -43.49 -17.52 46.35
C ALA A 9 -42.37 -17.66 45.27
N ALA A 10 -42.39 -16.81 44.26
CA ALA A 10 -41.32 -16.80 43.22
C ALA A 10 -39.99 -16.28 43.77
N LEU A 11 -40.02 -15.29 44.67
CA LEU A 11 -38.82 -14.74 45.29
C LEU A 11 -38.18 -15.71 46.30
N LEU A 12 -38.97 -16.49 47.04
CA LEU A 12 -38.48 -17.50 47.99
C LEU A 12 -37.91 -18.73 47.25
N LEU A 13 -38.43 -19.07 46.06
CA LEU A 13 -37.92 -20.18 45.27
C LEU A 13 -36.56 -19.84 44.63
N THR A 14 -36.34 -18.60 44.18
CA THR A 14 -35.06 -18.14 43.67
C THR A 14 -33.99 -18.06 44.75
N LEU A 15 -34.34 -17.70 45.99
CA LEU A 15 -33.38 -17.66 47.09
C LEU A 15 -32.98 -19.08 47.54
N ALA A 16 -33.91 -20.05 47.51
CA ALA A 16 -33.63 -21.45 47.85
C ALA A 16 -32.70 -22.14 46.83
N VAL A 17 -32.82 -21.81 45.54
CA VAL A 17 -31.93 -22.34 44.49
C VAL A 17 -30.52 -21.75 44.60
N ALA A 18 -30.38 -20.46 44.95
CA ALA A 18 -29.08 -19.82 45.13
C ALA A 18 -28.31 -20.36 46.35
N VAL A 19 -29.03 -20.71 47.44
CA VAL A 19 -28.43 -21.31 48.65
C VAL A 19 -28.05 -22.78 48.41
N ALA A 20 -28.82 -23.54 47.61
CA ALA A 20 -28.49 -24.93 47.28
C ALA A 20 -27.26 -25.05 46.38
N PHE A 21 -27.01 -24.08 45.45
CA PHE A 21 -25.79 -24.04 44.65
C PHE A 21 -24.57 -23.54 45.42
N GLY A 22 -24.74 -22.71 46.43
CA GLY A 22 -23.66 -22.21 47.29
C GLY A 22 -23.11 -23.24 48.29
N VAL A 23 -23.89 -24.23 48.68
CA VAL A 23 -23.49 -25.25 49.66
C VAL A 23 -22.90 -26.50 48.99
N ALA A 24 -23.16 -26.73 47.72
CA ALA A 24 -22.61 -27.87 46.98
C ALA A 24 -21.10 -27.73 46.58
N ASN A 25 -20.54 -26.54 46.67
CA ASN A 25 -19.14 -26.28 46.36
C ASN A 25 -18.19 -26.14 47.56
N LEU A 26 -18.67 -26.47 48.77
CA LEU A 26 -17.87 -26.54 50.01
C LEU A 26 -17.57 -28.00 50.39
N ARG A 27 -17.08 -28.80 49.45
CA ARG A 27 -16.40 -30.05 49.76
C ARG A 27 -14.89 -29.84 49.62
N MET A 28 -14.27 -29.79 50.80
CA MET A 28 -12.86 -29.99 51.15
C MET A 28 -11.91 -30.23 49.97
N ALA A 29 -11.12 -29.23 49.67
CA ALA A 29 -9.88 -29.43 48.94
C ALA A 29 -8.92 -30.24 49.84
N GLU A 30 -8.49 -31.39 49.37
CA GLU A 30 -7.33 -32.08 49.90
C GLU A 30 -6.10 -31.16 49.74
N PRO A 31 -5.11 -31.20 50.65
CA PRO A 31 -3.93 -30.37 50.50
C PRO A 31 -3.23 -30.71 49.20
N ALA A 32 -3.15 -29.75 48.29
CA ALA A 32 -2.35 -29.84 47.07
C ALA A 32 -0.91 -30.15 47.47
N THR A 33 -0.43 -31.30 47.03
CA THR A 33 1.00 -31.54 46.93
C THR A 33 1.63 -30.40 46.15
N ALA A 34 2.68 -29.80 46.71
CA ALA A 34 3.44 -28.74 46.05
C ALA A 34 3.84 -29.26 44.66
N VAL A 35 3.20 -28.74 43.64
CA VAL A 35 3.70 -28.85 42.26
C VAL A 35 4.89 -27.90 42.22
N GLU A 36 6.08 -28.45 41.96
CA GLU A 36 7.22 -27.63 41.57
C GLU A 36 6.75 -26.72 40.42
N PRO A 37 7.09 -25.42 40.46
CA PRO A 37 6.75 -24.54 39.34
C PRO A 37 7.39 -25.15 38.09
N GLU A 38 6.57 -25.45 37.07
CA GLU A 38 7.05 -25.65 35.71
C GLU A 38 7.96 -24.46 35.39
N PRO A 39 9.11 -24.68 34.77
CA PRO A 39 9.98 -23.60 34.38
C PRO A 39 9.14 -22.63 33.53
N GLU A 40 9.07 -21.39 34.01
CA GLU A 40 8.54 -20.24 33.28
C GLU A 40 9.16 -20.34 31.87
N VAL A 41 8.35 -20.60 30.86
CA VAL A 41 8.76 -20.43 29.46
C VAL A 41 9.03 -18.94 29.35
N VAL A 42 10.27 -18.57 29.64
CA VAL A 42 10.81 -17.27 29.26
C VAL A 42 10.55 -17.23 27.76
N ALA A 43 9.62 -16.37 27.32
CA ALA A 43 9.54 -16.00 25.93
C ALA A 43 10.97 -15.62 25.57
N GLU A 44 11.61 -16.40 24.70
CA GLU A 44 12.88 -15.99 24.12
C GLU A 44 12.61 -14.59 23.55
N GLU A 45 13.23 -13.58 24.18
CA GLU A 45 13.44 -12.31 23.51
C GLU A 45 13.95 -12.67 22.10
N PRO A 46 13.40 -12.04 21.03
CA PRO A 46 13.93 -12.30 19.69
C PRO A 46 15.44 -12.13 19.82
N ALA A 47 16.15 -13.22 19.55
CA ALA A 47 17.59 -13.31 19.75
C ALA A 47 18.17 -12.00 19.20
N SER A 48 18.76 -11.18 20.05
CA SER A 48 19.64 -10.10 19.63
C SER A 48 20.52 -10.76 18.58
N VAL A 49 20.51 -10.25 17.34
CA VAL A 49 21.37 -10.74 16.28
C VAL A 49 22.78 -10.55 16.85
N GLU A 50 23.27 -11.58 17.59
CA GLU A 50 24.67 -11.66 17.95
C GLU A 50 25.39 -11.51 16.64
N ALA A 51 26.25 -10.52 16.53
CA ALA A 51 26.84 -10.06 15.30
C ALA A 51 27.36 -11.28 14.53
N SER A 52 26.56 -11.76 13.57
CA SER A 52 26.91 -12.88 12.72
C SER A 52 28.21 -12.50 12.03
N VAL A 53 29.24 -13.32 12.15
CA VAL A 53 30.62 -12.98 11.76
C VAL A 53 31.03 -13.88 10.60
N ILE A 54 31.60 -13.27 9.56
CA ILE A 54 32.21 -13.98 8.43
C ILE A 54 33.66 -13.52 8.34
N ASP A 55 34.60 -14.46 8.34
CA ASP A 55 36.06 -14.19 8.31
C ASP A 55 36.49 -13.20 9.40
N GLY A 56 35.91 -13.31 10.61
CA GLY A 56 36.20 -12.44 11.75
C GLY A 56 35.65 -11.01 11.68
N LYS A 57 34.83 -10.70 10.69
CA LYS A 57 34.17 -9.40 10.51
C LYS A 57 32.66 -9.52 10.76
N PRO A 58 31.99 -8.50 11.34
CA PRO A 58 30.54 -8.42 11.31
C PRO A 58 30.00 -8.57 9.88
N VAL A 59 28.86 -9.26 9.71
CA VAL A 59 28.31 -9.61 8.39
C VAL A 59 28.02 -8.39 7.52
N ASP A 60 27.58 -7.28 8.09
CA ASP A 60 27.35 -6.01 7.42
C ASP A 60 28.64 -5.41 6.85
N GLN A 61 29.71 -5.44 7.64
CA GLN A 61 31.05 -5.00 7.21
C GLN A 61 31.63 -5.93 6.15
N PHE A 62 31.49 -7.25 6.32
CA PHE A 62 31.92 -8.23 5.32
C PHE A 62 31.17 -8.02 4.00
N PHE A 63 29.86 -7.83 4.05
CA PHE A 63 29.04 -7.56 2.88
C PHE A 63 29.47 -6.27 2.17
N ALA A 64 29.65 -5.18 2.93
CA ALA A 64 30.07 -3.89 2.37
C ALA A 64 31.42 -3.99 1.65
N ASP A 65 32.40 -4.68 2.26
CA ASP A 65 33.74 -4.86 1.70
C ASP A 65 33.78 -5.77 0.47
N THR A 66 32.93 -6.82 0.44
CA THR A 66 33.03 -7.94 -0.50
C THR A 66 31.96 -7.90 -1.59
N CYS A 67 30.71 -7.65 -1.21
CA CYS A 67 29.54 -7.66 -2.09
C CYS A 67 29.11 -6.25 -2.49
N GLY A 68 29.43 -5.26 -1.65
CA GLY A 68 29.00 -3.87 -1.78
C GLY A 68 29.45 -3.17 -3.07
N GLY A 69 30.56 -3.63 -3.68
CA GLY A 69 31.05 -3.07 -4.96
C GLY A 69 30.05 -3.23 -6.12
N CYS A 70 29.22 -4.27 -6.07
CA CYS A 70 28.17 -4.51 -7.05
C CYS A 70 26.76 -4.24 -6.52
N HIS A 71 26.51 -4.63 -5.26
CA HIS A 71 25.17 -4.58 -4.66
C HIS A 71 24.91 -3.35 -3.77
N GLY A 72 25.87 -2.41 -3.72
CA GLY A 72 25.87 -1.29 -2.80
C GLY A 72 26.25 -1.71 -1.37
N PRO A 73 27.04 -0.88 -0.63
CA PRO A 73 27.53 -1.24 0.72
C PRO A 73 26.41 -1.44 1.76
N THR A 74 25.24 -0.81 1.56
CA THR A 74 24.05 -0.98 2.39
C THR A 74 22.95 -1.78 1.68
N ARG A 75 23.30 -2.57 0.68
CA ARG A 75 22.41 -3.45 -0.12
C ARG A 75 21.49 -2.71 -1.08
N GLU A 76 21.72 -1.44 -1.33
CA GLU A 76 20.91 -0.54 -2.14
C GLU A 76 20.92 -0.83 -3.64
N GLY A 77 21.83 -1.70 -4.10
CA GLY A 77 22.05 -2.00 -5.52
C GLY A 77 23.07 -1.08 -6.15
N GLY A 78 23.46 -1.42 -7.37
CA GLY A 78 24.44 -0.74 -8.18
C GLY A 78 24.51 -1.42 -9.54
N THR A 79 25.68 -1.94 -9.95
CA THR A 79 25.79 -2.82 -11.13
C THR A 79 25.08 -4.17 -10.92
N GLY A 80 24.94 -4.61 -9.66
CA GLY A 80 24.09 -5.72 -9.24
C GLY A 80 22.74 -5.21 -8.68
N PRO A 81 21.73 -6.09 -8.56
CA PRO A 81 20.45 -5.73 -7.99
C PRO A 81 20.55 -5.34 -6.51
N ALA A 82 19.62 -4.55 -6.01
CA ALA A 82 19.46 -4.33 -4.58
C ALA A 82 19.08 -5.63 -3.87
N LEU A 83 19.69 -5.87 -2.70
CA LEU A 83 19.47 -7.05 -1.87
C LEU A 83 18.76 -6.66 -0.57
N ILE A 84 17.52 -6.23 -0.70
CA ILE A 84 16.64 -5.83 0.40
C ILE A 84 15.36 -6.68 0.40
N PRO A 85 14.72 -6.96 1.53
CA PRO A 85 13.58 -7.88 1.64
C PRO A 85 12.48 -7.63 0.62
N GLY A 86 12.08 -6.40 0.37
CA GLY A 86 11.05 -6.05 -0.61
C GLY A 86 11.36 -6.44 -2.07
N ARG A 87 12.59 -6.86 -2.37
CA ARG A 87 13.05 -7.30 -3.70
C ARG A 87 13.48 -8.74 -3.76
N LEU A 88 13.57 -9.39 -2.61
CA LEU A 88 13.97 -10.78 -2.49
C LEU A 88 12.73 -11.65 -2.28
N THR A 89 12.17 -12.15 -3.38
CA THR A 89 10.89 -12.89 -3.40
C THR A 89 11.06 -14.40 -3.45
N GLU A 90 12.28 -14.87 -3.73
CA GLU A 90 12.59 -16.28 -3.79
C GLU A 90 12.83 -16.86 -2.39
N PRO A 91 12.67 -18.16 -2.19
CA PRO A 91 12.96 -18.81 -0.91
C PRO A 91 14.47 -18.72 -0.56
N PRO A 92 14.85 -18.78 0.74
CA PRO A 92 16.25 -18.67 1.18
C PRO A 92 17.23 -19.58 0.44
N ASP A 93 16.84 -20.81 0.13
CA ASP A 93 17.67 -21.80 -0.60
C ASP A 93 18.02 -21.33 -2.02
N PHE A 94 17.20 -20.52 -2.64
CA PHE A 94 17.50 -19.93 -3.95
C PHE A 94 18.66 -18.96 -3.84
N TYR A 95 18.67 -18.11 -2.81
CA TYR A 95 19.74 -17.13 -2.58
C TYR A 95 21.02 -17.81 -2.15
N ALA A 96 20.93 -18.85 -1.30
CA ALA A 96 22.07 -19.66 -0.91
C ALA A 96 22.76 -20.28 -2.13
N ARG A 97 22.01 -20.91 -3.01
CA ARG A 97 22.55 -21.44 -4.28
C ARG A 97 23.11 -20.34 -5.18
N THR A 98 22.42 -19.22 -5.29
CA THR A 98 22.88 -18.09 -6.13
C THR A 98 24.21 -17.54 -5.64
N ILE A 99 24.43 -17.44 -4.34
CA ILE A 99 25.71 -17.03 -3.76
C ILE A 99 26.75 -18.12 -3.99
N ALA A 100 26.44 -19.38 -3.69
CA ALA A 100 27.37 -20.49 -3.82
C ALA A 100 27.87 -20.69 -5.27
N GLU A 101 26.97 -20.68 -6.24
CA GLU A 101 27.24 -21.06 -7.63
C GLU A 101 27.47 -19.85 -8.54
N GLY A 102 27.14 -18.63 -8.07
CA GLY A 102 27.13 -17.44 -8.90
C GLY A 102 26.00 -17.46 -9.93
N ARG A 103 26.05 -16.55 -10.90
CA ARG A 103 25.11 -16.49 -12.02
C ARG A 103 25.85 -16.61 -13.34
N PRO A 104 25.85 -17.79 -13.98
CA PRO A 104 26.49 -17.97 -15.27
C PRO A 104 26.02 -16.93 -16.31
N GLY A 105 26.97 -16.34 -17.03
CA GLY A 105 26.69 -15.29 -18.01
C GLY A 105 26.55 -13.88 -17.43
N THR A 106 26.74 -13.70 -16.13
CA THR A 106 26.75 -12.40 -15.46
C THR A 106 28.10 -12.17 -14.74
N ILE A 107 28.27 -10.97 -14.15
CA ILE A 107 29.46 -10.65 -13.35
C ILE A 107 29.38 -11.17 -11.90
N MET A 108 28.27 -11.83 -11.51
CA MET A 108 28.11 -12.46 -10.19
C MET A 108 28.95 -13.74 -10.10
N PRO A 109 30.07 -13.77 -9.36
CA PRO A 109 30.92 -14.95 -9.28
C PRO A 109 30.34 -15.99 -8.32
N ALA A 110 30.85 -17.24 -8.42
CA ALA A 110 30.59 -18.29 -7.44
C ALA A 110 31.44 -18.06 -6.20
N TRP A 111 30.82 -18.16 -5.00
CA TRP A 111 31.48 -17.90 -3.72
C TRP A 111 31.74 -19.17 -2.91
N SER A 112 31.25 -20.35 -3.32
CA SER A 112 31.46 -21.64 -2.62
C SER A 112 32.91 -22.07 -2.46
N SER A 113 33.84 -21.47 -3.20
CA SER A 113 35.28 -21.71 -3.03
C SER A 113 35.91 -20.84 -1.94
N MET A 114 35.21 -19.80 -1.46
CA MET A 114 35.69 -18.81 -0.49
C MET A 114 34.87 -18.79 0.80
N LEU A 115 33.62 -19.21 0.73
CA LEU A 115 32.68 -19.23 1.84
C LEU A 115 32.17 -20.64 2.09
N SER A 116 32.07 -21.01 3.35
CA SER A 116 31.39 -22.24 3.79
C SER A 116 29.87 -22.12 3.64
N GLU A 117 29.15 -23.23 3.73
CA GLU A 117 27.68 -23.24 3.70
C GLU A 117 27.11 -22.40 4.85
N ASP A 118 27.66 -22.52 6.07
CA ASP A 118 27.24 -21.74 7.23
C ASP A 118 27.42 -20.21 7.02
N GLU A 119 28.53 -19.79 6.39
CA GLU A 119 28.78 -18.37 6.09
C GLU A 119 27.86 -17.84 4.98
N ILE A 120 27.51 -18.70 4.01
CA ILE A 120 26.50 -18.39 2.99
C ILE A 120 25.14 -18.22 3.65
N ASP A 121 24.76 -19.08 4.59
CA ASP A 121 23.50 -18.97 5.32
C ASP A 121 23.45 -17.69 6.17
N VAL A 122 24.57 -17.28 6.76
CA VAL A 122 24.70 -15.98 7.45
C VAL A 122 24.46 -14.82 6.49
N LEU A 123 25.03 -14.85 5.28
CA LEU A 123 24.76 -13.84 4.24
C LEU A 123 23.30 -13.84 3.78
N VAL A 124 22.70 -15.00 3.58
CA VAL A 124 21.29 -15.11 3.20
C VAL A 124 20.40 -14.49 4.28
N ASN A 125 20.63 -14.85 5.53
CA ASN A 125 19.89 -14.25 6.65
C ASN A 125 20.09 -12.73 6.71
N TYR A 126 21.30 -12.24 6.46
CA TYR A 126 21.58 -10.82 6.42
C TYR A 126 20.84 -10.10 5.29
N ILE A 127 20.87 -10.61 4.06
CA ILE A 127 20.17 -9.95 2.94
C ILE A 127 18.64 -10.04 3.07
N LEU A 128 18.11 -11.05 3.75
CA LEU A 128 16.68 -11.22 4.01
C LEU A 128 16.22 -10.45 5.26
N SER A 129 17.14 -10.00 6.12
CA SER A 129 16.78 -9.16 7.26
C SER A 129 16.47 -7.73 6.81
N GLU A 130 15.53 -7.07 7.52
CA GLU A 130 15.32 -5.64 7.30
C GLU A 130 16.62 -4.87 7.58
N PRO A 131 17.09 -4.03 6.64
CA PRO A 131 18.20 -3.15 6.93
C PRO A 131 17.80 -2.20 8.05
N SER A 132 18.71 -1.93 8.98
CA SER A 132 18.46 -0.85 9.94
C SER A 132 18.22 0.44 9.16
N ALA A 133 17.07 1.08 9.34
CA ALA A 133 16.78 2.35 8.67
C ALA A 133 17.82 3.42 9.00
N ALA A 134 18.45 3.32 10.19
CA ALA A 134 19.58 4.16 10.60
C ALA A 134 20.88 3.89 9.82
N SER A 135 21.00 2.74 9.15
CA SER A 135 22.19 2.41 8.35
C SER A 135 22.09 2.88 6.90
N VAL A 136 20.89 3.14 6.42
CA VAL A 136 20.65 3.61 5.05
C VAL A 136 20.57 5.13 5.04
N LYS A 137 21.56 5.75 4.42
CA LYS A 137 21.58 7.20 4.23
C LYS A 137 21.21 7.51 2.79
N TRP A 138 20.22 8.37 2.61
CA TRP A 138 19.83 8.92 1.32
C TRP A 138 19.25 10.30 1.62
N GLU A 139 20.12 11.29 1.54
CA GLU A 139 19.87 12.64 1.99
C GLU A 139 19.62 13.57 0.79
N PHE A 140 19.41 14.84 1.04
CA PHE A 140 19.11 15.84 0.02
C PHE A 140 20.11 15.84 -1.14
N GLU A 141 21.41 15.77 -0.84
CA GLU A 141 22.49 15.76 -1.82
C GLU A 141 22.48 14.50 -2.70
N ASP A 142 22.11 13.35 -2.12
CA ASP A 142 22.00 12.08 -2.85
C ASP A 142 20.81 12.11 -3.82
N VAL A 143 19.68 12.64 -3.36
CA VAL A 143 18.50 12.85 -4.21
C VAL A 143 18.85 13.78 -5.36
N ALA A 144 19.44 14.94 -5.07
CA ALA A 144 19.82 15.93 -6.09
C ALA A 144 20.82 15.37 -7.11
N ALA A 145 21.82 14.60 -6.65
CA ALA A 145 22.83 14.00 -7.50
C ALA A 145 22.29 12.87 -8.39
N SER A 146 21.19 12.24 -8.00
CA SER A 146 20.57 11.14 -8.77
C SER A 146 19.69 11.62 -9.93
N ARG A 147 19.38 12.92 -9.99
CA ARG A 147 18.49 13.49 -10.99
C ARG A 147 19.10 13.41 -12.39
N GLU A 148 18.31 12.94 -13.33
CA GLU A 148 18.73 12.75 -14.72
C GLU A 148 17.65 13.26 -15.68
N VAL A 149 18.03 14.09 -16.64
CA VAL A 149 17.18 14.49 -17.78
C VAL A 149 17.41 13.47 -18.89
N LEU A 150 16.38 12.74 -19.27
CA LEU A 150 16.43 11.70 -20.31
C LEU A 150 16.15 12.29 -21.70
N VAL A 151 15.21 13.23 -21.76
CA VAL A 151 14.83 13.94 -22.98
C VAL A 151 14.63 15.42 -22.62
N GLU A 152 15.27 16.30 -23.39
CA GLU A 152 15.09 17.74 -23.20
C GLU A 152 13.66 18.15 -23.63
N GLU A 153 13.03 19.02 -22.87
CA GLU A 153 11.64 19.44 -23.15
C GLU A 153 11.49 20.08 -24.55
N ALA A 154 12.53 20.75 -25.03
CA ALA A 154 12.57 21.35 -26.37
C ALA A 154 12.55 20.33 -27.52
N ASP A 155 12.89 19.07 -27.23
CA ASP A 155 12.91 17.98 -28.22
C ASP A 155 11.59 17.18 -28.23
N LEU A 156 10.66 17.50 -27.33
CA LEU A 156 9.37 16.82 -27.23
C LEU A 156 8.36 17.33 -28.25
N PRO A 157 7.42 16.46 -28.73
CA PRO A 157 6.41 16.87 -29.69
C PRO A 157 5.40 17.86 -29.07
N ASP A 158 4.90 18.80 -29.89
CA ASP A 158 3.87 19.77 -29.46
C ASP A 158 2.47 19.13 -29.28
N ALA A 159 2.25 17.94 -29.82
CA ALA A 159 0.97 17.23 -29.77
C ALA A 159 1.20 15.71 -29.64
N PRO A 160 0.17 14.96 -29.20
CA PRO A 160 0.27 13.51 -29.09
C PRO A 160 0.72 12.83 -30.39
N THR A 161 1.68 11.91 -30.27
CA THR A 161 2.19 11.11 -31.39
C THR A 161 1.39 9.84 -31.65
N HIS A 162 0.39 9.58 -30.82
CA HIS A 162 -0.54 8.46 -30.90
C HIS A 162 -1.99 8.95 -30.98
N SER A 163 -2.91 8.05 -31.28
CA SER A 163 -4.33 8.36 -31.44
C SER A 163 -5.16 8.16 -30.17
N GLY A 164 -4.55 7.76 -29.07
CA GLY A 164 -5.25 7.51 -27.82
C GLY A 164 -5.77 8.80 -27.17
N ASN A 165 -6.86 8.67 -26.44
CA ASN A 165 -7.46 9.76 -25.68
C ASN A 165 -6.66 10.05 -24.43
N ILE A 166 -5.99 11.21 -24.36
CA ILE A 166 -5.14 11.62 -23.23
C ILE A 166 -5.91 11.63 -21.90
N ASP A 167 -7.21 11.88 -21.96
CA ASP A 167 -8.09 11.93 -20.78
C ASP A 167 -8.63 10.56 -20.37
N ASN A 168 -8.27 9.50 -21.12
CA ASN A 168 -8.70 8.13 -20.86
C ASN A 168 -7.61 7.10 -21.20
N LEU A 169 -6.35 7.40 -20.87
CA LEU A 169 -5.27 6.42 -20.97
C LEU A 169 -5.26 5.52 -19.74
N MET A 170 -5.14 4.22 -19.98
CA MET A 170 -4.93 3.22 -18.93
C MET A 170 -3.44 2.92 -18.84
N LEU A 171 -2.82 3.28 -17.71
CA LEU A 171 -1.42 3.00 -17.41
C LEU A 171 -1.36 1.74 -16.56
N ILE A 172 -0.73 0.70 -17.06
CA ILE A 172 -0.68 -0.63 -16.45
C ILE A 172 0.75 -0.94 -16.05
N THR A 173 0.95 -1.19 -14.77
CA THR A 173 2.27 -1.57 -14.23
C THR A 173 2.67 -2.95 -14.75
N GLU A 174 3.80 -3.01 -15.44
CA GLU A 174 4.52 -4.25 -15.78
C GLU A 174 5.61 -4.47 -14.72
N ARG A 175 5.25 -5.22 -13.69
CA ARG A 175 5.93 -5.25 -12.40
C ARG A 175 7.42 -5.58 -12.45
N GLU A 176 7.78 -6.68 -13.10
CA GLU A 176 9.18 -7.14 -13.19
C GLU A 176 9.90 -6.58 -14.42
N ALA A 177 9.17 -6.18 -15.44
CA ALA A 177 9.70 -5.65 -16.69
C ALA A 177 10.25 -4.22 -16.58
N ARG A 178 9.94 -3.51 -15.49
CA ARG A 178 10.29 -2.09 -15.27
C ARG A 178 9.74 -1.18 -16.37
N SER A 179 8.50 -1.41 -16.73
CA SER A 179 7.78 -0.67 -17.75
C SER A 179 6.33 -0.42 -17.35
N ILE A 180 5.71 0.43 -18.10
CA ILE A 180 4.28 0.74 -18.03
C ILE A 180 3.71 0.47 -19.42
N ALA A 181 2.76 -0.45 -19.52
CA ALA A 181 1.97 -0.58 -20.72
C ALA A 181 0.90 0.51 -20.76
N VAL A 182 0.78 1.22 -21.88
CA VAL A 182 -0.23 2.28 -22.06
C VAL A 182 -1.27 1.81 -23.05
N VAL A 183 -2.53 1.81 -22.61
CA VAL A 183 -3.68 1.40 -23.41
C VAL A 183 -4.61 2.58 -23.57
N ASP A 184 -5.16 2.76 -24.75
CA ASP A 184 -6.26 3.70 -25.02
C ASP A 184 -7.57 3.15 -24.43
N GLY A 185 -8.12 3.82 -23.43
CA GLY A 185 -9.34 3.40 -22.75
C GLY A 185 -10.60 3.43 -23.63
N ASP A 186 -10.61 4.24 -24.70
CA ASP A 186 -11.76 4.33 -25.62
C ASP A 186 -11.80 3.15 -26.60
N THR A 187 -10.64 2.65 -27.03
CA THR A 187 -10.54 1.59 -28.04
C THR A 187 -9.98 0.27 -27.51
N HIS A 188 -9.53 0.24 -26.27
CA HIS A 188 -8.89 -0.89 -25.59
C HIS A 188 -7.63 -1.42 -26.32
N LYS A 189 -6.91 -0.54 -27.04
CA LYS A 189 -5.71 -0.91 -27.80
C LYS A 189 -4.46 -0.52 -27.06
N LEU A 190 -3.52 -1.44 -26.99
CA LEU A 190 -2.18 -1.17 -26.53
C LEU A 190 -1.50 -0.16 -27.48
N LEU A 191 -1.07 0.97 -26.92
CA LEU A 191 -0.39 2.05 -27.65
C LEU A 191 1.13 1.90 -27.62
N GLY A 192 1.67 1.37 -26.53
CA GLY A 192 3.12 1.18 -26.36
C GLY A 192 3.49 0.91 -24.90
N HIS A 193 4.80 0.90 -24.67
CA HIS A 193 5.39 0.70 -23.35
C HIS A 193 6.34 1.85 -23.03
N ILE A 194 6.38 2.27 -21.77
CA ILE A 194 7.24 3.34 -21.26
C ILE A 194 8.20 2.73 -20.25
N GLU A 195 9.49 3.07 -20.31
CA GLU A 195 10.43 2.74 -19.23
C GLU A 195 9.96 3.37 -17.91
N ALA A 196 10.01 2.60 -16.84
CA ALA A 196 9.52 3.00 -15.53
C ALA A 196 10.36 2.42 -14.39
N SER A 197 9.97 2.73 -13.16
CA SER A 197 10.55 2.20 -11.95
C SER A 197 10.26 0.71 -11.76
N TYR A 198 11.08 0.05 -10.96
CA TYR A 198 10.84 -1.34 -10.58
C TYR A 198 9.63 -1.45 -9.63
N ARG A 199 8.69 -2.33 -9.96
CA ARG A 199 7.44 -2.50 -9.20
C ARG A 199 6.77 -1.15 -8.97
N ALA A 200 6.50 -0.46 -10.06
CA ALA A 200 5.80 0.81 -10.05
C ALA A 200 4.55 0.73 -9.17
N HIS A 201 4.42 1.65 -8.21
CA HIS A 201 3.37 1.60 -7.22
C HIS A 201 2.58 2.91 -7.14
N GLY A 202 3.25 4.05 -7.05
CA GLY A 202 2.64 5.36 -7.02
C GLY A 202 2.51 5.96 -8.42
N TYR A 203 1.31 6.39 -8.79
CA TYR A 203 1.04 7.14 -10.02
C TYR A 203 0.28 8.41 -9.68
N VAL A 204 0.73 9.52 -10.22
CA VAL A 204 -0.03 10.78 -10.20
C VAL A 204 0.00 11.45 -11.56
N PHE A 205 -1.05 12.20 -11.85
CA PHE A 205 -1.23 12.93 -13.08
C PHE A 205 -1.32 14.42 -12.76
N ASP A 206 -0.65 15.25 -13.54
CA ASP A 206 -0.65 16.70 -13.32
C ASP A 206 -2.08 17.26 -13.50
N PRO A 207 -2.69 17.84 -12.46
CA PRO A 207 -4.04 18.38 -12.52
C PRO A 207 -4.18 19.59 -13.45
N THR A 208 -3.05 20.28 -13.73
CA THR A 208 -3.01 21.51 -14.53
C THR A 208 -2.59 21.27 -15.97
N ASN A 209 -1.92 20.15 -16.27
CA ASN A 209 -1.42 19.83 -17.60
C ASN A 209 -1.54 18.32 -17.91
N PRO A 210 -2.51 17.91 -18.73
CA PRO A 210 -2.79 16.50 -19.01
C PRO A 210 -1.64 15.76 -19.72
N ARG A 211 -0.62 16.46 -20.12
CA ARG A 211 0.58 15.90 -20.73
C ARG A 211 1.42 15.08 -19.74
N TRP A 212 1.45 15.50 -18.47
CA TRP A 212 2.40 14.95 -17.51
C TRP A 212 1.79 13.93 -16.59
N ALA A 213 2.51 12.81 -16.44
CA ALA A 213 2.29 11.83 -15.41
C ALA A 213 3.60 11.55 -14.66
N PHE A 214 3.48 11.03 -13.45
CA PHE A 214 4.62 10.67 -12.63
C PHE A 214 4.42 9.26 -12.08
N ASN A 215 5.51 8.52 -12.00
CA ASN A 215 5.50 7.15 -11.51
C ASN A 215 6.62 6.94 -10.49
N LEU A 216 6.30 6.33 -9.36
CA LEU A 216 7.23 5.99 -8.30
C LEU A 216 7.24 4.48 -8.05
N GLY A 217 8.40 3.88 -7.94
CA GLY A 217 8.51 2.44 -7.70
C GLY A 217 9.26 2.06 -6.43
N ARG A 218 9.20 0.76 -6.15
CA ARG A 218 9.83 0.14 -4.98
C ARG A 218 11.37 0.21 -4.98
N ASP A 219 11.98 0.72 -6.02
CA ASP A 219 13.41 1.00 -6.09
C ASP A 219 13.77 2.46 -5.79
N GLY A 220 12.78 3.23 -5.37
CA GLY A 220 12.93 4.64 -5.04
C GLY A 220 13.08 5.57 -6.24
N TRP A 221 13.00 5.06 -7.48
CA TRP A 221 13.04 5.89 -8.66
C TRP A 221 11.67 6.50 -8.95
N LEU A 222 11.64 7.82 -9.10
CA LEU A 222 10.52 8.61 -9.59
C LEU A 222 10.81 9.03 -11.03
N PHE A 223 9.88 8.75 -11.94
CA PHE A 223 9.93 9.13 -13.34
C PHE A 223 8.88 10.20 -13.64
N LYS A 224 9.26 11.22 -14.41
CA LYS A 224 8.35 12.12 -15.11
C LYS A 224 8.11 11.58 -16.51
N ILE A 225 6.86 11.45 -16.88
CA ILE A 225 6.39 10.79 -18.11
C ILE A 225 5.68 11.82 -18.98
N ASP A 226 6.05 11.86 -20.27
CA ASP A 226 5.32 12.57 -21.30
C ASP A 226 4.27 11.65 -21.94
N LEU A 227 3.01 11.87 -21.62
CA LEU A 227 1.90 11.12 -22.19
C LEU A 227 1.68 11.41 -23.69
N TYR A 228 2.22 12.51 -24.24
CA TYR A 228 2.10 12.81 -25.67
C TYR A 228 3.02 11.93 -26.54
N SER A 229 4.20 11.64 -26.06
CA SER A 229 5.16 10.79 -26.79
C SER A 229 5.29 9.37 -26.18
N LEU A 230 4.62 9.07 -25.08
CA LEU A 230 4.68 7.81 -24.34
C LEU A 230 6.13 7.46 -23.96
N GLN A 231 6.84 8.38 -23.32
CA GLN A 231 8.21 8.17 -22.88
C GLN A 231 8.52 8.82 -21.54
N ALA A 232 9.46 8.23 -20.81
CA ALA A 232 10.06 8.86 -19.65
C ALA A 232 10.97 10.01 -20.10
N VAL A 233 10.83 11.18 -19.47
CA VAL A 233 11.60 12.38 -19.86
C VAL A 233 12.59 12.82 -18.79
N MET A 234 12.36 12.43 -17.53
CA MET A 234 13.22 12.76 -16.41
C MET A 234 13.05 11.72 -15.31
N LYS A 235 14.09 11.50 -14.53
CA LYS A 235 14.00 10.66 -13.33
C LYS A 235 14.84 11.20 -12.19
N VAL A 236 14.47 10.82 -10.97
CA VAL A 236 15.22 11.12 -9.73
C VAL A 236 15.01 9.98 -8.76
N ARG A 237 16.01 9.65 -7.95
CA ARG A 237 15.88 8.63 -6.92
C ARG A 237 15.61 9.28 -5.57
N VAL A 238 14.42 9.09 -5.02
CA VAL A 238 13.98 9.71 -3.77
C VAL A 238 14.34 8.88 -2.51
N GLY A 239 14.68 7.62 -2.71
CA GLY A 239 15.03 6.69 -1.63
C GLY A 239 15.54 5.36 -2.18
N GLN A 240 15.58 4.35 -1.31
CA GLN A 240 15.98 2.98 -1.68
C GLN A 240 14.76 2.05 -1.85
N ASP A 241 13.69 2.33 -1.08
CA ASP A 241 12.39 1.72 -1.21
C ASP A 241 11.34 2.80 -0.98
N ALA A 242 10.50 3.07 -1.97
CA ALA A 242 9.47 4.10 -1.93
C ALA A 242 8.10 3.52 -2.28
N ARG A 243 7.03 4.19 -1.86
CA ARG A 243 5.68 3.69 -2.10
C ARG A 243 4.69 4.76 -2.54
N GLY A 244 4.49 5.79 -1.75
CA GLY A 244 3.47 6.81 -1.96
C GLY A 244 3.96 8.00 -2.76
N LEU A 245 3.14 8.54 -3.63
CA LEU A 245 3.40 9.73 -4.42
C LEU A 245 2.14 10.59 -4.50
N ALA A 246 2.28 11.90 -4.29
CA ALA A 246 1.22 12.86 -4.53
C ALA A 246 1.76 14.09 -5.26
N ILE A 247 0.88 14.80 -5.96
CA ILE A 247 1.15 16.08 -6.62
C ILE A 247 0.20 17.13 -6.06
N SER A 248 0.69 18.35 -5.87
CA SER A 248 -0.14 19.46 -5.38
C SER A 248 -1.22 19.89 -6.37
N ASP A 249 -2.35 20.38 -5.88
CA ASP A 249 -3.49 20.88 -6.67
C ASP A 249 -3.07 21.88 -7.77
N ASP A 250 -2.03 22.68 -7.52
CA ASP A 250 -1.49 23.66 -8.46
C ASP A 250 -0.42 23.09 -9.41
N GLY A 251 -0.13 21.79 -9.32
CA GLY A 251 0.82 21.08 -10.19
C GLY A 251 2.29 21.44 -9.96
N LYS A 252 2.65 22.15 -8.88
CA LYS A 252 4.02 22.65 -8.67
C LYS A 252 4.91 21.73 -7.87
N TYR A 253 4.36 20.96 -6.94
CA TYR A 253 5.11 20.16 -6.00
C TYR A 253 4.73 18.71 -6.08
N LEU A 254 5.72 17.84 -5.92
CA LEU A 254 5.53 16.41 -5.67
C LEU A 254 5.98 16.09 -4.25
N ILE A 255 5.33 15.12 -3.62
CA ILE A 255 5.83 14.51 -2.39
C ILE A 255 5.89 13.01 -2.57
N ALA A 256 7.06 12.42 -2.29
CA ALA A 256 7.31 10.99 -2.32
C ALA A 256 7.54 10.45 -0.91
N GLY A 257 6.84 9.38 -0.55
CA GLY A 257 6.97 8.69 0.73
C GLY A 257 7.84 7.45 0.62
N ASN A 258 8.86 7.37 1.48
CA ASN A 258 9.82 6.27 1.48
C ASN A 258 9.56 5.28 2.62
N TYR A 259 9.80 4.01 2.32
CA TYR A 259 9.97 2.94 3.29
C TYR A 259 11.42 2.83 3.74
N LEU A 260 12.38 3.18 2.87
CA LEU A 260 13.80 3.13 3.18
C LEU A 260 14.57 4.22 2.41
N PRO A 261 15.30 5.13 3.06
CA PRO A 261 15.21 5.41 4.49
C PRO A 261 13.80 5.91 4.87
N HIS A 262 13.52 6.03 6.17
CA HIS A 262 12.25 6.55 6.65
C HIS A 262 12.21 8.07 6.45
N THR A 263 11.77 8.49 5.26
CA THR A 263 11.71 9.90 4.87
C THR A 263 10.52 10.17 3.95
N ALA A 264 10.15 11.44 3.85
CA ALA A 264 9.38 11.97 2.74
C ALA A 264 10.22 13.02 2.00
N VAL A 265 10.12 13.06 0.67
CA VAL A 265 10.89 13.98 -0.18
C VAL A 265 9.93 14.87 -0.94
N ILE A 266 10.08 16.19 -0.80
CA ILE A 266 9.35 17.19 -1.57
C ILE A 266 10.23 17.63 -2.73
N LEU A 267 9.64 17.65 -3.94
CA LEU A 267 10.32 18.03 -5.18
C LEU A 267 9.50 19.08 -5.94
N ASP A 268 10.18 19.85 -6.75
CA ASP A 268 9.55 20.63 -7.81
C ASP A 268 9.03 19.67 -8.91
N ALA A 269 7.74 19.73 -9.22
CA ALA A 269 7.11 18.78 -10.16
C ALA A 269 7.56 19.00 -11.62
N HIS A 270 7.99 20.22 -11.95
CA HIS A 270 8.45 20.51 -13.30
C HIS A 270 9.88 20.00 -13.53
N THR A 271 10.79 20.25 -12.59
CA THR A 271 12.23 19.99 -12.74
C THR A 271 12.70 18.70 -12.05
N LEU A 272 11.90 18.11 -11.15
CA LEU A 272 12.28 17.04 -10.23
C LEU A 272 13.47 17.40 -9.31
N GLU A 273 13.75 18.69 -9.10
CA GLU A 273 14.74 19.12 -8.12
C GLU A 273 14.20 18.91 -6.70
N PRO A 274 14.96 18.32 -5.78
CA PRO A 274 14.54 18.19 -4.40
C PRO A 274 14.47 19.56 -3.73
N LEU A 275 13.40 19.79 -2.96
CA LEU A 275 13.19 21.00 -2.19
C LEU A 275 13.39 20.75 -0.70
N LYS A 276 12.97 19.55 -0.22
CA LYS A 276 13.11 19.16 1.19
C LYS A 276 13.12 17.65 1.35
N VAL A 277 13.98 17.16 2.24
CA VAL A 277 13.92 15.81 2.80
C VAL A 277 13.43 15.91 4.23
N ILE A 278 12.43 15.14 4.58
CA ILE A 278 11.77 15.12 5.89
C ILE A 278 11.99 13.74 6.50
N HIS A 279 12.72 13.68 7.62
CA HIS A 279 12.84 12.45 8.39
C HIS A 279 11.53 12.15 9.12
N THR A 280 11.07 10.90 9.01
CA THR A 280 9.78 10.47 9.55
C THR A 280 9.99 9.59 10.77
N GLU A 281 9.74 10.19 11.94
CA GLU A 281 9.90 9.57 13.25
C GLU A 281 8.86 10.14 14.22
N GLY A 282 8.52 9.37 15.23
CA GLY A 282 7.53 9.82 16.20
C GLY A 282 7.37 8.85 17.35
N VAL A 283 6.42 9.14 18.21
CA VAL A 283 6.03 8.25 19.31
C VAL A 283 4.86 7.41 18.85
N ASP A 284 4.98 6.08 18.96
CA ASP A 284 3.92 5.15 18.63
C ASP A 284 2.79 5.17 19.68
N PRO A 285 1.64 4.53 19.44
CA PRO A 285 0.54 4.49 20.40
C PRO A 285 0.89 3.80 21.75
N ASP A 286 1.98 3.07 21.83
CA ASP A 286 2.46 2.41 23.06
C ASP A 286 3.49 3.25 23.81
N GLY A 287 3.86 4.43 23.29
CA GLY A 287 4.77 5.38 23.91
C GLY A 287 6.24 5.18 23.56
N ASN A 288 6.56 4.35 22.57
CA ASN A 288 7.92 4.13 22.12
C ASN A 288 8.29 5.12 21.01
N PHE A 289 9.52 5.64 21.04
CA PHE A 289 10.04 6.42 19.93
C PHE A 289 10.48 5.48 18.80
N VAL A 290 9.94 5.70 17.60
CA VAL A 290 10.19 4.87 16.41
C VAL A 290 10.51 5.72 15.18
N GLN A 291 11.40 5.23 14.34
CA GLN A 291 11.47 5.67 12.95
C GLN A 291 10.34 4.99 12.18
N SER A 292 9.72 5.69 11.24
CA SER A 292 8.49 5.22 10.62
C SER A 292 8.49 5.36 9.12
N ARG A 293 8.07 4.29 8.44
CA ARG A 293 7.79 4.30 7.01
C ARG A 293 6.64 5.24 6.70
N VAL A 294 6.68 5.88 5.53
CA VAL A 294 5.55 6.65 5.01
C VAL A 294 4.70 5.73 4.13
N CYS A 295 3.54 5.32 4.61
CA CYS A 295 2.68 4.37 3.90
C CYS A 295 1.64 5.04 3.00
N ILE A 296 1.29 6.28 3.25
CA ILE A 296 0.38 7.09 2.45
C ILE A 296 1.01 8.47 2.21
N VAL A 297 0.81 8.98 1.01
CA VAL A 297 0.93 10.39 0.65
C VAL A 297 -0.29 10.75 -0.18
N SER A 298 -0.92 11.87 0.17
CA SER A 298 -2.07 12.41 -0.57
C SER A 298 -2.00 13.93 -0.59
N ASP A 299 -2.57 14.53 -1.61
CA ASP A 299 -2.95 15.93 -1.59
C ASP A 299 -4.36 16.07 -1.06
N VAL A 300 -4.74 17.27 -0.63
CA VAL A 300 -6.11 17.61 -0.28
C VAL A 300 -6.51 18.87 -1.03
N SER A 301 -7.81 19.05 -1.26
CA SER A 301 -8.29 20.20 -2.01
C SER A 301 -7.81 21.53 -1.41
N ALA A 302 -6.98 22.25 -2.15
CA ALA A 302 -6.45 23.54 -1.71
C ALA A 302 -7.56 24.59 -1.54
N GLU A 303 -8.65 24.49 -2.30
CA GLU A 303 -9.81 25.38 -2.21
C GLU A 303 -10.62 25.13 -0.92
N LEU A 304 -10.86 23.86 -0.59
CA LEU A 304 -11.75 23.46 0.52
C LEU A 304 -11.03 23.36 1.86
N VAL A 305 -9.81 22.86 1.86
CA VAL A 305 -9.03 22.52 3.06
C VAL A 305 -7.85 23.44 3.25
N GLY A 306 -7.12 23.70 2.17
CA GLY A 306 -5.89 24.47 2.14
C GLY A 306 -4.77 23.72 1.41
N PRO A 307 -3.65 24.41 1.12
CA PRO A 307 -2.55 23.88 0.33
C PRO A 307 -1.69 22.88 1.15
N TYR A 308 -2.21 21.69 1.38
CA TYR A 308 -1.58 20.70 2.25
C TYR A 308 -1.38 19.36 1.57
N PHE A 309 -0.19 18.82 1.70
CA PHE A 309 -0.02 17.38 1.63
C PHE A 309 -0.33 16.73 2.98
N ILE A 310 -0.89 15.52 2.95
CA ILE A 310 -1.03 14.67 4.12
C ILE A 310 -0.21 13.39 3.92
N ILE A 311 0.50 12.97 4.97
CA ILE A 311 1.24 11.72 4.99
C ILE A 311 0.88 10.90 6.22
N ALA A 312 0.89 9.57 6.07
CA ALA A 312 0.68 8.64 7.17
C ALA A 312 1.96 7.88 7.51
N LEU A 313 2.31 7.90 8.78
CA LEU A 313 3.46 7.22 9.33
C LEU A 313 3.05 5.87 9.90
N LYS A 314 3.50 4.80 9.25
CA LYS A 314 3.03 3.43 9.45
C LYS A 314 3.22 2.93 10.88
N GLU A 315 4.44 2.95 11.39
CA GLU A 315 4.78 2.42 12.71
C GLU A 315 4.47 3.43 13.82
N ALA A 316 4.70 4.71 13.56
CA ALA A 316 4.41 5.77 14.54
C ALA A 316 2.91 5.97 14.76
N GLY A 317 2.05 5.47 13.85
CA GLY A 317 0.61 5.62 13.98
C GLY A 317 0.16 7.07 14.00
N GLN A 318 0.81 7.91 13.18
CA GLN A 318 0.59 9.35 13.11
C GLN A 318 0.21 9.77 11.70
N MET A 319 -0.55 10.85 11.60
CA MET A 319 -0.75 11.57 10.34
C MET A 319 -0.16 12.97 10.44
N TRP A 320 0.55 13.37 9.41
CA TRP A 320 1.16 14.67 9.30
C TRP A 320 0.57 15.45 8.14
N ARG A 321 0.29 16.72 8.38
CA ARG A 321 -0.13 17.69 7.37
C ARG A 321 1.04 18.64 7.10
N ILE A 322 1.38 18.84 5.82
CA ILE A 322 2.54 19.62 5.37
C ILE A 322 2.03 20.76 4.51
N ASP A 323 2.22 22.00 4.94
CA ASP A 323 1.79 23.20 4.22
C ASP A 323 2.80 23.53 3.11
N TYR A 324 2.36 23.43 1.84
CA TYR A 324 3.20 23.77 0.70
C TYR A 324 3.03 25.22 0.20
N SER A 325 2.21 26.04 0.85
CA SER A 325 2.19 27.48 0.59
C SER A 325 3.38 28.21 1.20
N ASP A 326 3.99 27.63 2.24
CA ASP A 326 5.19 28.15 2.89
C ASP A 326 6.42 27.35 2.40
N PRO A 327 7.45 28.00 1.86
CA PRO A 327 8.66 27.33 1.36
C PRO A 327 9.47 26.61 2.44
N SER A 328 9.16 26.79 3.71
CA SER A 328 9.74 25.99 4.81
C SER A 328 9.02 24.66 5.01
N PHE A 329 7.85 24.46 4.40
CA PHE A 329 7.00 23.28 4.51
C PHE A 329 6.76 22.90 5.99
N PRO A 330 6.08 23.74 6.78
CA PRO A 330 5.79 23.45 8.17
C PRO A 330 4.85 22.25 8.31
N ILE A 331 5.01 21.50 9.42
CA ILE A 331 4.33 20.22 9.65
C ILE A 331 3.44 20.34 10.88
N ASP A 332 2.18 19.93 10.72
CA ASP A 332 1.22 19.76 11.80
C ASP A 332 0.89 18.24 11.93
N LYS A 333 0.73 17.73 13.16
CA LYS A 333 0.69 16.30 13.44
C LYS A 333 -0.55 15.89 14.21
N ILE A 334 -1.12 14.75 13.84
CA ILE A 334 -2.09 14.01 14.67
C ILE A 334 -1.43 12.72 15.13
N GLU A 335 -1.40 12.49 16.43
CA GLU A 335 -0.87 11.28 17.06
C GLU A 335 -2.00 10.29 17.41
N ASN A 336 -1.64 9.04 17.68
CA ASN A 336 -2.58 7.98 18.11
C ASN A 336 -3.70 7.68 17.08
N VAL A 337 -3.40 7.82 15.81
CA VAL A 337 -4.33 7.50 14.71
C VAL A 337 -4.65 6.01 14.69
N GLY A 338 -3.64 5.17 14.85
CA GLY A 338 -3.80 3.71 14.93
C GLY A 338 -2.45 2.99 14.90
N ARG A 339 -2.47 1.65 14.90
CA ARG A 339 -1.26 0.82 14.82
C ARG A 339 -1.12 0.24 13.43
N ILE A 340 0.10 0.33 12.88
CA ILE A 340 0.42 -0.15 11.53
C ILE A 340 -0.56 0.45 10.52
N LEU A 341 -0.44 1.75 10.31
CA LEU A 341 -1.24 2.46 9.32
C LEU A 341 -0.93 1.95 7.92
N HIS A 342 -1.95 1.92 7.07
CA HIS A 342 -1.84 1.50 5.69
C HIS A 342 -2.82 2.33 4.86
N ASP A 343 -3.04 2.04 3.62
CA ASP A 343 -3.86 2.76 2.66
C ASP A 343 -5.05 3.56 3.22
N GLY A 344 -5.44 4.58 2.51
CA GLY A 344 -6.54 5.45 2.90
C GLY A 344 -7.08 6.22 1.71
N PHE A 345 -8.21 6.89 1.90
CA PHE A 345 -8.89 7.64 0.87
C PHE A 345 -9.70 8.82 1.43
N LEU A 346 -9.96 9.82 0.58
CA LEU A 346 -10.82 10.94 0.86
C LEU A 346 -12.29 10.59 0.58
N ASN A 347 -13.21 11.21 1.33
CA ASN A 347 -14.62 11.19 0.97
C ASN A 347 -14.91 12.08 -0.26
N LEU A 348 -16.13 12.03 -0.79
CA LEU A 348 -16.50 12.73 -2.03
C LEU A 348 -16.36 14.25 -1.96
N ASP A 349 -16.54 14.86 -0.79
CA ASP A 349 -16.41 16.31 -0.59
C ASP A 349 -15.01 16.75 -0.10
N ASN A 350 -14.06 15.83 -0.03
CA ASN A 350 -12.68 16.05 0.37
C ASN A 350 -12.48 16.67 1.77
N THR A 351 -13.44 16.46 2.68
CA THR A 351 -13.38 16.99 4.05
C THR A 351 -12.94 15.98 5.09
N ARG A 352 -12.98 14.67 4.74
CA ARG A 352 -12.60 13.57 5.62
C ARG A 352 -11.66 12.60 4.92
N PHE A 353 -10.65 12.15 5.65
CA PHE A 353 -9.75 11.09 5.22
C PHE A 353 -9.98 9.84 6.06
N TYR A 354 -10.11 8.71 5.40
CA TYR A 354 -10.30 7.39 6.01
C TYR A 354 -9.02 6.60 5.87
N ILE A 355 -8.39 6.21 6.98
CA ILE A 355 -7.13 5.46 6.98
C ILE A 355 -7.25 4.14 7.74
N ALA A 356 -6.72 3.08 7.13
CA ALA A 356 -6.69 1.75 7.73
C ALA A 356 -5.66 1.68 8.87
N SER A 357 -6.08 1.20 10.04
CA SER A 357 -5.22 0.73 11.12
C SER A 357 -5.27 -0.80 11.11
N GLN A 358 -4.28 -1.42 10.48
CA GLN A 358 -4.32 -2.85 10.15
C GLN A 358 -4.29 -3.75 11.38
N THR A 359 -3.44 -3.45 12.37
CA THR A 359 -3.34 -4.26 13.59
C THR A 359 -4.50 -4.03 14.55
N ASP A 360 -5.13 -2.88 14.49
CA ASP A 360 -6.28 -2.54 15.33
C ASP A 360 -7.63 -2.94 14.70
N ASN A 361 -7.64 -3.33 13.43
CA ASN A 361 -8.84 -3.80 12.72
C ASN A 361 -9.94 -2.73 12.58
N TRP A 362 -9.56 -1.47 12.33
CA TRP A 362 -10.50 -0.38 12.09
C TRP A 362 -10.03 0.59 11.00
N MET A 363 -10.95 1.40 10.51
CA MET A 363 -10.66 2.61 9.75
C MET A 363 -10.75 3.82 10.68
N THR A 364 -9.70 4.65 10.72
CA THR A 364 -9.73 5.92 11.46
C THR A 364 -10.22 7.02 10.53
N VAL A 365 -11.16 7.83 11.01
CA VAL A 365 -11.74 8.97 10.29
C VAL A 365 -11.09 10.25 10.78
N ILE A 366 -10.47 10.99 9.87
CA ILE A 366 -9.81 12.28 10.13
C ILE A 366 -10.61 13.40 9.47
N ASP A 367 -10.99 14.42 10.24
CA ASP A 367 -11.41 15.71 9.69
C ASP A 367 -10.17 16.44 9.17
N VAL A 368 -10.04 16.54 7.84
CA VAL A 368 -8.85 17.18 7.25
C VAL A 368 -8.94 18.71 7.27
N VAL A 369 -10.12 19.28 7.51
CA VAL A 369 -10.34 20.73 7.63
C VAL A 369 -9.89 21.21 9.03
N ASN A 370 -10.42 20.55 10.08
CA ASN A 370 -10.12 20.90 11.48
C ASN A 370 -8.86 20.21 12.01
N TRP A 371 -8.34 19.21 11.29
CA TRP A 371 -7.16 18.41 11.58
C TRP A 371 -7.26 17.67 12.91
N GLU A 372 -8.29 16.82 13.03
CA GLU A 372 -8.58 16.04 14.23
C GLU A 372 -9.18 14.66 13.89
N ILE A 373 -9.03 13.70 14.82
CA ILE A 373 -9.69 12.40 14.72
C ILE A 373 -11.16 12.56 15.06
N ILE A 374 -12.05 12.14 14.16
CA ILE A 374 -13.50 12.10 14.40
C ILE A 374 -13.89 10.79 15.08
N GLU A 375 -13.49 9.65 14.51
CA GLU A 375 -13.99 8.34 14.93
C GLU A 375 -13.06 7.21 14.45
N LYS A 376 -13.28 6.00 15.01
CA LYS A 376 -12.63 4.76 14.59
C LYS A 376 -13.72 3.72 14.31
N ILE A 377 -13.87 3.32 13.04
CA ILE A 377 -14.90 2.39 12.57
C ILE A 377 -14.33 0.96 12.62
N PRO A 378 -14.87 0.06 13.45
CA PRO A 378 -14.36 -1.31 13.59
C PRO A 378 -14.77 -2.17 12.38
N THR A 379 -14.04 -2.09 11.29
CA THR A 379 -14.39 -2.70 10.00
C THR A 379 -14.09 -4.20 9.92
N GLY A 380 -13.11 -4.71 10.66
CA GLY A 380 -12.75 -6.13 10.66
C GLY A 380 -11.26 -6.37 10.39
N ASP A 381 -10.88 -7.63 10.18
CA ASP A 381 -9.48 -8.07 10.21
C ASP A 381 -8.66 -7.50 9.06
N THR A 382 -7.64 -6.73 9.40
CA THR A 382 -6.64 -6.17 8.49
C THR A 382 -7.27 -5.41 7.31
N PRO A 383 -7.97 -4.27 7.56
CA PRO A 383 -8.56 -3.48 6.47
C PRO A 383 -7.51 -3.02 5.48
N HIS A 384 -7.83 -3.08 4.19
CA HIS A 384 -6.93 -2.71 3.10
C HIS A 384 -7.73 -2.05 1.96
N PRO A 385 -8.05 -0.77 2.06
CA PRO A 385 -8.95 -0.13 1.10
C PRO A 385 -8.35 0.07 -0.29
N GLY A 386 -7.03 -0.07 -0.48
CA GLY A 386 -6.36 0.41 -1.68
C GLY A 386 -6.60 1.91 -1.83
N SER A 387 -6.98 2.37 -3.03
CA SER A 387 -7.46 3.75 -3.23
C SER A 387 -8.87 4.01 -2.68
N GLY A 388 -9.50 2.99 -2.09
CA GLY A 388 -10.86 3.04 -1.57
C GLY A 388 -11.94 2.99 -2.64
N ALA A 389 -13.17 2.77 -2.18
CA ALA A 389 -14.37 2.96 -2.97
C ALA A 389 -15.29 3.93 -2.25
N VAL A 390 -15.67 5.00 -2.94
CA VAL A 390 -16.63 5.99 -2.48
C VAL A 390 -17.67 6.24 -3.55
N TRP A 391 -18.96 6.28 -3.19
CA TRP A 391 -20.04 6.50 -4.14
C TRP A 391 -21.27 7.09 -3.47
N GLU A 392 -22.16 7.64 -4.26
CA GLU A 392 -23.49 8.06 -3.84
C GLU A 392 -24.58 7.11 -4.32
N ALA A 393 -25.47 6.73 -3.43
CA ALA A 393 -26.67 5.99 -3.78
C ALA A 393 -27.84 6.37 -2.87
N ASN A 394 -29.03 6.50 -3.44
CA ASN A 394 -30.27 6.82 -2.70
C ASN A 394 -30.17 8.09 -1.81
N GLY A 395 -29.30 9.05 -2.18
CA GLY A 395 -29.08 10.29 -1.43
C GLY A 395 -28.15 10.14 -0.21
N THR A 396 -27.41 9.05 -0.13
CA THR A 396 -26.40 8.78 0.91
C THR A 396 -25.06 8.49 0.25
N SER A 397 -23.99 9.01 0.84
CA SER A 397 -22.61 8.73 0.42
C SER A 397 -22.07 7.55 1.22
N TYR A 398 -21.45 6.60 0.54
CA TYR A 398 -20.90 5.36 1.13
C TYR A 398 -19.40 5.26 0.88
N GLY A 399 -18.71 4.62 1.83
CA GLY A 399 -17.34 4.18 1.71
C GLY A 399 -17.23 2.69 1.95
N ALA A 400 -16.20 2.04 1.36
CA ALA A 400 -15.96 0.62 1.55
C ALA A 400 -14.47 0.28 1.59
N THR A 401 -14.18 -0.84 2.27
CA THR A 401 -12.85 -1.48 2.28
C THR A 401 -12.98 -2.98 2.08
N VAL A 402 -12.03 -3.57 1.38
CA VAL A 402 -11.74 -5.01 1.45
C VAL A 402 -10.81 -5.28 2.64
N HIS A 403 -10.53 -6.53 2.92
CA HIS A 403 -9.67 -6.94 4.04
C HIS A 403 -8.59 -7.91 3.56
N ALA A 404 -7.36 -7.70 4.01
CA ALA A 404 -6.26 -8.61 3.75
C ALA A 404 -6.25 -9.81 4.72
N GLY A 405 -7.00 -9.76 5.82
CA GLY A 405 -7.11 -10.81 6.83
C GLY A 405 -8.35 -11.69 6.72
N GLU A 406 -9.39 -11.23 6.04
CA GLU A 406 -10.66 -11.96 5.92
C GLU A 406 -11.40 -11.70 4.60
N GLY A 407 -12.22 -12.65 4.16
CA GLY A 407 -12.96 -12.60 2.90
C GLY A 407 -14.28 -11.84 3.00
N LYS A 408 -14.22 -10.51 3.14
CA LYS A 408 -15.39 -9.65 3.12
C LYS A 408 -15.08 -8.23 2.62
N ILE A 409 -16.13 -7.51 2.24
CA ILE A 409 -16.14 -6.07 2.04
C ILE A 409 -16.99 -5.45 3.14
N THR A 410 -16.46 -4.45 3.83
CA THR A 410 -17.24 -3.66 4.80
C THR A 410 -17.62 -2.33 4.18
N VAL A 411 -18.91 -1.99 4.25
CA VAL A 411 -19.51 -0.75 3.72
C VAL A 411 -20.06 0.07 4.87
N TRP A 412 -19.79 1.38 4.88
CA TRP A 412 -20.35 2.31 5.87
C TRP A 412 -20.90 3.58 5.20
N ASP A 413 -21.85 4.21 5.89
CA ASP A 413 -22.36 5.54 5.55
C ASP A 413 -21.32 6.60 5.94
N LEU A 414 -20.86 7.39 4.97
CA LEU A 414 -19.84 8.42 5.19
C LEU A 414 -20.34 9.62 6.02
N ASN A 415 -21.66 9.79 6.19
CA ASN A 415 -22.20 10.87 7.01
C ASN A 415 -22.25 10.49 8.50
N THR A 416 -22.60 9.22 8.78
CA THR A 416 -22.80 8.72 10.15
C THR A 416 -21.66 7.85 10.66
N ASN A 417 -20.78 7.35 9.76
CA ASN A 417 -19.75 6.34 9.99
C ASN A 417 -20.31 4.98 10.49
N GLU A 418 -21.61 4.75 10.39
CA GLU A 418 -22.23 3.47 10.75
C GLU A 418 -22.00 2.43 9.64
N ILE A 419 -21.62 1.21 10.02
CA ILE A 419 -21.54 0.08 9.08
C ILE A 419 -22.95 -0.29 8.63
N VAL A 420 -23.16 -0.29 7.32
CA VAL A 420 -24.48 -0.58 6.72
C VAL A 420 -24.53 -1.94 6.04
N ALA A 421 -23.40 -2.49 5.63
CA ALA A 421 -23.34 -3.82 5.04
C ALA A 421 -21.98 -4.49 5.25
N GLU A 422 -22.00 -5.82 5.31
CA GLU A 422 -20.84 -6.69 5.17
C GLU A 422 -21.12 -7.69 4.04
N ILE A 423 -20.31 -7.67 3.00
CA ILE A 423 -20.53 -8.45 1.78
C ILE A 423 -19.45 -9.53 1.70
N PRO A 424 -19.80 -10.83 1.71
CA PRO A 424 -18.81 -11.90 1.65
C PRO A 424 -18.17 -12.01 0.27
N THR A 425 -16.84 -12.14 0.24
CA THR A 425 -16.01 -12.48 -0.92
C THR A 425 -15.50 -13.92 -0.82
N SER A 426 -14.85 -14.44 -1.87
CA SER A 426 -14.28 -15.80 -1.83
C SER A 426 -13.06 -15.93 -0.90
N GLY A 427 -12.45 -14.82 -0.52
CA GLY A 427 -11.29 -14.74 0.37
C GLY A 427 -10.80 -13.30 0.53
N PRO A 428 -9.66 -13.11 1.21
CA PRO A 428 -9.09 -11.80 1.41
C PRO A 428 -8.69 -11.11 0.09
N GLY A 429 -8.79 -9.76 0.04
CA GLY A 429 -8.47 -8.94 -1.12
C GLY A 429 -7.67 -7.69 -0.75
N LEU A 430 -7.21 -6.97 -1.77
CA LEU A 430 -6.45 -5.73 -1.61
C LEU A 430 -7.10 -4.52 -2.27
N PHE A 431 -7.86 -4.71 -3.34
CA PHE A 431 -8.34 -3.59 -4.14
C PHE A 431 -9.86 -3.60 -4.29
N ILE A 432 -10.44 -2.44 -4.12
CA ILE A 432 -11.87 -2.16 -4.34
C ILE A 432 -12.00 -0.84 -5.09
N ARG A 433 -12.89 -0.78 -6.07
CA ARG A 433 -13.05 0.40 -6.90
C ARG A 433 -14.52 0.69 -7.20
N SER A 434 -14.88 1.96 -7.16
CA SER A 434 -16.15 2.52 -7.60
C SER A 434 -15.93 3.68 -8.57
N THR A 435 -16.97 4.12 -9.25
CA THR A 435 -17.00 5.35 -10.03
C THR A 435 -18.38 6.00 -9.90
N HIS A 436 -18.46 7.31 -10.08
CA HIS A 436 -19.74 8.03 -10.11
C HIS A 436 -20.56 7.76 -11.39
N HIS A 437 -19.96 7.11 -12.38
CA HIS A 437 -20.63 6.75 -13.66
C HIS A 437 -21.32 5.40 -13.62
N SER A 438 -21.05 4.55 -12.63
CA SER A 438 -21.65 3.22 -12.50
C SER A 438 -22.19 2.98 -11.10
N PRO A 439 -23.34 2.32 -10.94
CA PRO A 439 -23.83 1.93 -9.62
C PRO A 439 -23.09 0.72 -9.03
N TYR A 440 -22.20 0.10 -9.78
CA TYR A 440 -21.53 -1.14 -9.38
C TYR A 440 -20.15 -0.89 -8.81
N VAL A 441 -19.84 -1.60 -7.74
CA VAL A 441 -18.54 -1.58 -7.08
C VAL A 441 -17.85 -2.91 -7.29
N TRP A 442 -16.57 -2.88 -7.64
CA TRP A 442 -15.75 -4.04 -8.00
C TRP A 442 -14.64 -4.25 -6.99
N ALA A 443 -14.44 -5.49 -6.54
CA ALA A 443 -13.41 -5.84 -5.57
C ALA A 443 -12.74 -7.16 -5.93
N ASP A 444 -11.42 -7.24 -5.71
CA ASP A 444 -10.68 -8.48 -5.86
C ASP A 444 -10.73 -9.35 -4.58
N ALA A 445 -10.29 -10.59 -4.74
CA ALA A 445 -10.07 -11.55 -3.67
C ALA A 445 -8.74 -12.30 -3.92
N MET A 446 -7.68 -11.54 -4.21
CA MET A 446 -6.40 -12.07 -4.69
C MET A 446 -5.65 -12.98 -3.70
N PHE A 447 -6.06 -13.02 -2.44
CA PHE A 447 -5.53 -13.94 -1.43
C PHE A 447 -6.49 -15.09 -1.07
N ALA A 448 -7.53 -15.29 -1.89
CA ALA A 448 -8.41 -16.45 -1.76
C ALA A 448 -7.67 -17.75 -2.10
N GLU A 449 -8.23 -18.90 -1.73
CA GLU A 449 -7.72 -20.22 -2.14
C GLU A 449 -7.69 -20.36 -3.68
N THR A 450 -8.65 -19.71 -4.36
CA THR A 450 -8.67 -19.54 -5.82
C THR A 450 -8.65 -18.05 -6.12
N PRO A 451 -7.45 -17.46 -6.38
CA PRO A 451 -7.26 -16.01 -6.39
C PRO A 451 -7.68 -15.34 -7.71
N ASN A 452 -8.73 -15.82 -8.34
CA ASN A 452 -9.24 -15.33 -9.63
C ASN A 452 -10.64 -14.74 -9.57
N GLU A 453 -11.19 -14.53 -8.38
CA GLU A 453 -12.53 -13.94 -8.24
C GLU A 453 -12.49 -12.41 -8.14
N ILE A 454 -13.27 -11.77 -9.00
CA ILE A 454 -13.68 -10.38 -8.83
C ILE A 454 -15.15 -10.38 -8.40
N THR A 455 -15.43 -9.85 -7.22
CA THR A 455 -16.79 -9.66 -6.70
C THR A 455 -17.33 -8.31 -7.17
N VAL A 456 -18.51 -8.31 -7.82
CA VAL A 456 -19.24 -7.10 -8.20
C VAL A 456 -20.54 -7.03 -7.42
N PHE A 457 -20.79 -5.91 -6.76
CA PHE A 457 -22.05 -5.67 -6.04
C PHE A 457 -22.70 -4.35 -6.46
N ASP A 458 -24.01 -4.29 -6.32
CA ASP A 458 -24.80 -3.08 -6.55
C ASP A 458 -24.66 -2.16 -5.32
N GLY A 459 -24.06 -0.99 -5.50
CA GLY A 459 -23.86 -0.01 -4.43
C GLY A 459 -25.16 0.61 -3.88
N ARG A 460 -26.32 0.36 -4.50
CA ARG A 460 -27.65 0.82 -4.04
C ARG A 460 -28.33 -0.17 -3.09
N THR A 461 -28.06 -1.47 -3.26
CA THR A 461 -28.72 -2.57 -2.53
C THR A 461 -27.74 -3.39 -1.69
N PHE A 462 -26.43 -3.26 -1.95
CA PHE A 462 -25.34 -4.05 -1.38
C PHE A 462 -25.40 -5.55 -1.71
N GLU A 463 -26.22 -5.92 -2.70
CA GLU A 463 -26.31 -7.30 -3.17
C GLU A 463 -25.22 -7.61 -4.20
N VAL A 464 -24.58 -8.78 -4.07
CA VAL A 464 -23.64 -9.28 -5.08
C VAL A 464 -24.41 -9.60 -6.35
N VAL A 465 -24.08 -8.91 -7.43
CA VAL A 465 -24.74 -9.08 -8.74
C VAL A 465 -23.95 -10.00 -9.67
N LYS A 466 -22.63 -10.08 -9.48
CA LYS A 466 -21.76 -10.92 -10.29
C LYS A 466 -20.53 -11.37 -9.49
N ARG A 467 -20.07 -12.58 -9.78
CA ARG A 467 -18.73 -13.08 -9.46
C ARG A 467 -18.09 -13.48 -10.77
N ILE A 468 -17.00 -12.82 -11.12
CA ILE A 468 -16.20 -13.09 -12.31
C ILE A 468 -15.04 -13.95 -11.85
N THR A 469 -14.84 -15.10 -12.51
CA THR A 469 -13.79 -16.07 -12.15
C THR A 469 -12.94 -16.43 -13.36
N ASP A 470 -12.80 -15.50 -14.29
CA ASP A 470 -11.96 -15.65 -15.47
C ASP A 470 -10.50 -15.40 -15.06
N GLY A 471 -9.59 -16.23 -15.55
CA GLY A 471 -8.16 -16.07 -15.30
C GLY A 471 -7.61 -16.88 -14.11
N THR A 472 -6.39 -16.59 -13.71
CA THR A 472 -5.62 -17.34 -12.71
C THR A 472 -5.36 -16.55 -11.43
N LEU A 473 -4.82 -15.33 -11.53
CA LEU A 473 -4.64 -14.41 -10.41
C LEU A 473 -5.09 -13.01 -10.83
N THR A 474 -6.33 -12.68 -10.47
CA THR A 474 -6.97 -11.42 -10.91
C THR A 474 -7.01 -10.39 -9.80
N LEU A 475 -6.68 -9.15 -10.14
CA LEU A 475 -6.59 -8.06 -9.18
C LEU A 475 -6.79 -6.68 -9.81
N HIS A 476 -6.94 -5.70 -8.94
CA HIS A 476 -6.88 -4.27 -9.22
C HIS A 476 -7.88 -3.84 -10.31
N PRO A 477 -9.20 -3.93 -10.08
CA PRO A 477 -10.18 -3.38 -10.99
C PRO A 477 -10.01 -1.86 -11.14
N GLU A 478 -10.06 -1.35 -12.38
CA GLU A 478 -9.99 0.07 -12.68
C GLU A 478 -10.95 0.44 -13.80
N PHE A 479 -11.69 1.54 -13.64
CA PHE A 479 -12.65 2.02 -14.62
C PHE A 479 -12.00 2.90 -15.69
N THR A 480 -12.60 2.88 -16.91
CA THR A 480 -12.39 3.93 -17.89
C THR A 480 -12.96 5.26 -17.40
N ALA A 481 -12.51 6.37 -17.98
CA ALA A 481 -12.92 7.72 -17.57
C ALA A 481 -14.44 7.96 -17.59
N ASP A 482 -15.15 7.33 -18.53
CA ASP A 482 -16.60 7.39 -18.63
C ASP A 482 -17.34 6.30 -17.82
N GLY A 483 -16.60 5.42 -17.14
CA GLY A 483 -17.14 4.31 -16.37
C GLY A 483 -17.78 3.20 -17.18
N SER A 484 -17.60 3.17 -18.49
CA SER A 484 -18.25 2.18 -19.36
C SER A 484 -17.59 0.81 -19.35
N ALA A 485 -16.30 0.74 -19.03
CA ALA A 485 -15.55 -0.50 -18.96
C ALA A 485 -14.69 -0.58 -17.71
N VAL A 486 -14.39 -1.81 -17.29
CA VAL A 486 -13.50 -2.13 -16.16
C VAL A 486 -12.36 -3.01 -16.63
N TYR A 487 -11.16 -2.57 -16.34
CA TYR A 487 -9.91 -3.29 -16.59
C TYR A 487 -9.55 -4.09 -15.34
N VAL A 488 -9.13 -5.33 -15.51
CA VAL A 488 -8.70 -6.24 -14.45
C VAL A 488 -7.40 -6.90 -14.89
N SER A 489 -6.35 -6.74 -14.10
CA SER A 489 -5.08 -7.43 -14.32
C SER A 489 -5.20 -8.92 -14.03
N ASP A 490 -4.55 -9.75 -14.85
CA ASP A 490 -4.25 -11.14 -14.52
C ASP A 490 -2.73 -11.33 -14.50
N TRP A 491 -2.20 -11.38 -13.31
CA TRP A 491 -0.75 -11.37 -13.08
C TRP A 491 -0.05 -12.62 -13.61
N GLU A 492 -0.67 -13.79 -13.48
CA GLU A 492 -0.04 -15.06 -13.89
C GLU A 492 -0.24 -15.36 -15.38
N GLU A 493 -1.21 -14.75 -16.04
CA GLU A 493 -1.49 -14.97 -17.46
C GLU A 493 -0.89 -13.91 -18.38
N ASP A 494 -0.23 -12.87 -17.84
CA ASP A 494 0.37 -11.76 -18.61
C ASP A 494 -0.64 -11.04 -19.51
N VAL A 495 -1.86 -10.84 -19.00
CA VAL A 495 -2.94 -10.17 -19.74
C VAL A 495 -3.72 -9.20 -18.86
N VAL A 496 -4.42 -8.29 -19.51
CA VAL A 496 -5.47 -7.47 -18.87
C VAL A 496 -6.80 -7.78 -19.54
N ARG A 497 -7.81 -8.13 -18.74
CA ARG A 497 -9.18 -8.35 -19.19
C ARG A 497 -9.98 -7.08 -19.05
N VAL A 498 -10.77 -6.78 -20.06
CA VAL A 498 -11.65 -5.62 -20.09
C VAL A 498 -13.10 -6.09 -20.14
N TYR A 499 -13.86 -5.65 -19.15
CA TYR A 499 -15.28 -6.00 -19.01
C TYR A 499 -16.17 -4.78 -19.24
N ASP A 500 -17.35 -5.00 -19.78
CA ASP A 500 -18.41 -4.01 -19.77
C ASP A 500 -18.89 -3.77 -18.33
N ALA A 501 -18.92 -2.53 -17.90
CA ALA A 501 -19.20 -2.17 -16.51
C ALA A 501 -20.67 -2.36 -16.09
N GLU A 502 -21.62 -2.52 -17.05
CA GLU A 502 -23.04 -2.70 -16.79
C GLU A 502 -23.49 -4.15 -16.95
N THR A 503 -23.00 -4.84 -17.99
CA THR A 503 -23.41 -6.23 -18.30
C THR A 503 -22.46 -7.27 -17.71
N PHE A 504 -21.25 -6.84 -17.30
CA PHE A 504 -20.17 -7.70 -16.79
C PHE A 504 -19.66 -8.73 -17.80
N GLU A 505 -19.90 -8.50 -19.08
CA GLU A 505 -19.41 -9.34 -20.17
C GLU A 505 -17.98 -8.97 -20.52
N LEU A 506 -17.15 -9.98 -20.83
CA LEU A 506 -15.79 -9.76 -21.32
C LEU A 506 -15.85 -9.11 -22.71
N LEU A 507 -15.34 -7.89 -22.81
CA LEU A 507 -15.23 -7.14 -24.08
C LEU A 507 -14.01 -7.59 -24.88
N THR A 508 -12.86 -7.66 -24.22
CA THR A 508 -11.60 -8.06 -24.85
C THR A 508 -10.57 -8.48 -23.81
N THR A 509 -9.54 -9.18 -24.26
CA THR A 509 -8.33 -9.46 -23.51
C THR A 509 -7.15 -8.78 -24.21
N ILE A 510 -6.37 -8.01 -23.46
CA ILE A 510 -5.20 -7.29 -23.97
C ILE A 510 -3.99 -8.15 -23.67
N GLU A 511 -3.32 -8.59 -24.72
CA GLU A 511 -2.08 -9.38 -24.68
C GLU A 511 -0.87 -8.47 -24.86
N GLY A 512 0.35 -8.99 -24.57
CA GLY A 512 1.61 -8.28 -24.74
C GLY A 512 1.97 -7.38 -23.55
N ILE A 513 1.36 -7.60 -22.39
CA ILE A 513 1.64 -6.95 -21.12
C ILE A 513 2.30 -7.99 -20.21
N GLN A 514 3.40 -7.64 -19.54
CA GLN A 514 4.16 -8.56 -18.70
C GLN A 514 3.86 -8.32 -17.21
N ASP A 515 3.58 -9.36 -16.45
CA ASP A 515 3.33 -9.28 -15.01
C ASP A 515 2.40 -8.09 -14.62
N PRO A 516 1.20 -7.91 -15.24
CA PRO A 516 0.37 -6.74 -14.99
C PRO A 516 -0.14 -6.74 -13.54
N THR A 517 -0.02 -5.59 -12.86
CA THR A 517 -0.51 -5.42 -11.50
C THR A 517 -1.40 -4.18 -11.37
N GLY A 518 -0.89 -3.05 -10.93
CA GLY A 518 -1.66 -1.82 -10.77
C GLY A 518 -2.10 -1.23 -12.10
N ILE A 519 -3.34 -0.79 -12.19
CA ILE A 519 -3.94 -0.09 -13.34
C ILE A 519 -4.40 1.29 -12.89
N PHE A 520 -4.05 2.33 -13.64
CA PHE A 520 -4.38 3.72 -13.29
C PHE A 520 -4.86 4.47 -14.52
N ASN A 521 -6.07 5.04 -14.44
CA ASN A 521 -6.61 5.85 -15.51
C ASN A 521 -6.09 7.30 -15.43
N SER A 522 -5.75 7.91 -16.55
CA SER A 522 -5.27 9.30 -16.62
C SER A 522 -6.33 10.33 -16.20
N SER A 523 -7.62 9.99 -16.19
CA SER A 523 -8.69 10.84 -15.65
C SER A 523 -8.56 11.12 -14.16
N ARG A 524 -7.78 10.31 -13.42
CA ARG A 524 -7.53 10.50 -12.00
C ARG A 524 -6.90 11.86 -11.66
N ARG A 525 -6.34 12.59 -12.65
CA ARG A 525 -5.84 13.95 -12.43
C ARG A 525 -6.90 14.93 -11.92
N SER A 526 -8.18 14.64 -12.14
CA SER A 526 -9.32 15.43 -11.65
C SER A 526 -9.98 14.85 -10.40
N GLU A 527 -9.41 13.81 -9.81
CA GLU A 527 -9.94 13.11 -8.65
C GLU A 527 -8.92 13.11 -7.51
N LEU A 528 -9.30 13.66 -6.37
CA LEU A 528 -8.54 13.54 -5.12
C LEU A 528 -9.02 12.28 -4.38
N LEU A 529 -8.38 11.17 -4.64
CA LEU A 529 -8.81 9.89 -4.07
C LEU A 529 -7.97 9.47 -2.85
N GLY A 530 -6.75 9.96 -2.73
CA GLY A 530 -5.75 9.40 -1.82
C GLY A 530 -5.22 8.05 -2.35
N HIS A 531 -4.10 7.60 -1.80
CA HIS A 531 -3.55 6.27 -2.07
C HIS A 531 -2.75 5.78 -0.90
#